data_7c87d7e622b2011e7ce167db747a23ae
#
_entry.id   7c87d7e622b2011e7ce167db747a23ae
#
_cell.length_a   1.000
_cell.length_b   1.000
_cell.length_c   1.000
_cell.angle_alpha   90.00
_cell.angle_beta   90.00
_cell.angle_gamma   90.00
#
_symmetry.space_group_name_H-M   'P 1'
#
loop_
_entity.id
_entity.type
_entity.pdbx_description
1 polymer ?
#
loop_
_entity_poly.entity_id
_entity_poly.type
_entity_poly.pdbx_seq_one_letter_code
_entity_poly.pdbx_strand_id
1 'polypeptide(L)'
;MAVKVAINGFGRIGRNVLRAIIESGRKDIEVVAINDLGPVETNAHLLRFDSVHGRFPAEVKTTETTIDVGRGPIEVSAIRNPAELPWKHIDVVMECTGIFTSKEACQAHLANGSSRVLISAPGKDADKTIVFGVNHDKLTKNDIVVSNASCTTNCLSPVAKVLNDAIGIQKGFMTTIHSYTGDQPTLDTMHKDLYRARAAALSMIPTSTGAAKAVGLVLPELNGKLDGVAIRVPTPNVSVVDLVFEAKRDTTVEEINGAIRDAAQGHLRGILGFTEHPNVSVDFNHDPHSSVFHMDQTKVMEGRMCRILSWYDNEWGFSNRMADTAVAMGKLI
;
A
#
# COMPACT_ATOMS: atom_id res chain seq x y z
N MET A 1 -3.63 14.81 -20.24
CA MET A 1 -2.85 15.66 -19.29
C MET A 1 -2.43 14.79 -18.12
N ALA A 2 -1.31 15.12 -17.47
CA ALA A 2 -0.91 14.45 -16.24
C ALA A 2 -1.87 14.81 -15.10
N VAL A 3 -2.17 13.86 -14.23
CA VAL A 3 -2.97 14.09 -13.02
C VAL A 3 -2.12 14.85 -12.01
N LYS A 4 -2.60 16.02 -11.58
CA LYS A 4 -1.91 16.85 -10.59
C LYS A 4 -2.25 16.38 -9.19
N VAL A 5 -1.22 16.00 -8.43
CA VAL A 5 -1.39 15.49 -7.07
C VAL A 5 -0.65 16.35 -6.05
N ALA A 6 -1.22 16.42 -4.86
CA ALA A 6 -0.54 16.95 -3.68
C ALA A 6 -0.41 15.84 -2.62
N ILE A 7 0.69 15.84 -1.89
CA ILE A 7 0.97 14.85 -0.83
C ILE A 7 0.85 15.54 0.53
N ASN A 8 -0.14 15.15 1.32
CA ASN A 8 -0.25 15.56 2.71
C ASN A 8 0.37 14.50 3.64
N GLY A 9 1.47 14.85 4.29
CA GLY A 9 2.32 13.94 5.04
C GLY A 9 3.46 13.37 4.19
N PHE A 10 4.67 13.87 4.41
CA PHE A 10 5.87 13.45 3.68
C PHE A 10 6.73 12.50 4.53
N GLY A 11 6.04 11.62 5.28
CA GLY A 11 6.62 10.49 6.01
C GLY A 11 7.11 9.38 5.08
N ARG A 12 7.22 8.14 5.58
CA ARG A 12 7.68 6.98 4.79
C ARG A 12 6.89 6.84 3.47
N ILE A 13 5.56 6.78 3.54
CA ILE A 13 4.72 6.55 2.35
C ILE A 13 4.74 7.75 1.41
N GLY A 14 4.56 8.97 1.90
CA GLY A 14 4.57 10.16 1.04
C GLY A 14 5.87 10.33 0.26
N ARG A 15 7.04 10.10 0.92
CA ARG A 15 8.35 10.12 0.24
C ARG A 15 8.48 9.00 -0.78
N ASN A 16 8.06 7.78 -0.44
CA ASN A 16 8.15 6.64 -1.36
C ASN A 16 7.19 6.78 -2.55
N VAL A 17 6.04 7.44 -2.40
CA VAL A 17 5.17 7.78 -3.53
C VAL A 17 5.89 8.71 -4.51
N LEU A 18 6.52 9.80 -4.02
CA LEU A 18 7.31 10.68 -4.90
C LEU A 18 8.46 9.93 -5.56
N ARG A 19 9.21 9.12 -4.81
CA ARG A 19 10.29 8.29 -5.33
C ARG A 19 9.78 7.35 -6.42
N ALA A 20 8.71 6.62 -6.19
CA ALA A 20 8.13 5.67 -7.16
C ALA A 20 7.70 6.37 -8.46
N ILE A 21 7.10 7.55 -8.37
CA ILE A 21 6.71 8.36 -9.52
C ILE A 21 7.94 8.78 -10.35
N ILE A 22 9.03 9.16 -9.71
CA ILE A 22 10.23 9.62 -10.39
C ILE A 22 11.02 8.43 -10.97
N GLU A 23 11.25 7.39 -10.17
CA GLU A 23 12.05 6.22 -10.53
C GLU A 23 11.40 5.40 -11.64
N SER A 24 10.08 5.30 -11.66
CA SER A 24 9.35 4.65 -12.76
C SER A 24 9.32 5.43 -14.07
N GLY A 25 9.77 6.70 -14.05
CA GLY A 25 9.80 7.56 -15.25
C GLY A 25 8.43 7.94 -15.82
N ARG A 26 7.34 7.63 -15.13
CA ARG A 26 5.95 7.86 -15.58
C ARG A 26 5.66 9.35 -15.77
N LYS A 27 4.80 9.66 -16.76
CA LYS A 27 4.45 11.02 -17.18
C LYS A 27 2.96 11.33 -16.98
N ASP A 28 2.18 10.40 -16.51
CA ASP A 28 0.72 10.49 -16.34
C ASP A 28 0.31 11.09 -15.00
N ILE A 29 1.29 11.38 -14.12
CA ILE A 29 1.09 11.95 -12.79
C ILE A 29 2.19 12.97 -12.48
N GLU A 30 1.80 14.07 -11.82
CA GLU A 30 2.68 15.17 -11.43
C GLU A 30 2.43 15.54 -9.98
N VAL A 31 3.47 15.51 -9.14
CA VAL A 31 3.41 16.03 -7.77
C VAL A 31 3.70 17.51 -7.81
N VAL A 32 2.72 18.33 -7.45
CA VAL A 32 2.83 19.80 -7.50
C VAL A 32 2.97 20.44 -6.12
N ALA A 33 2.56 19.75 -5.05
CA ALA A 33 2.68 20.26 -3.68
C ALA A 33 2.89 19.14 -2.67
N ILE A 34 3.58 19.48 -1.60
CA ILE A 34 3.83 18.63 -0.42
C ILE A 34 3.49 19.44 0.83
N ASN A 35 2.88 18.81 1.81
CA ASN A 35 2.74 19.37 3.15
C ASN A 35 3.32 18.41 4.17
N ASP A 36 4.26 18.90 5.00
CA ASP A 36 4.81 18.17 6.15
C ASP A 36 5.30 19.19 7.20
N LEU A 37 5.19 18.85 8.48
CA LEU A 37 5.49 19.77 9.57
C LEU A 37 6.99 19.99 9.79
N GLY A 38 7.85 19.21 9.14
CA GLY A 38 9.30 19.37 9.17
C GLY A 38 9.82 20.44 8.20
N PRO A 39 11.02 20.99 8.44
CA PRO A 39 11.65 21.91 7.51
C PRO A 39 11.90 21.29 6.13
N VAL A 40 11.88 22.12 5.08
CA VAL A 40 12.14 21.70 3.69
C VAL A 40 13.44 20.92 3.56
N GLU A 41 14.54 21.40 4.17
CA GLU A 41 15.84 20.73 4.05
C GLU A 41 15.86 19.35 4.75
N THR A 42 15.14 19.18 5.87
CA THR A 42 15.00 17.87 6.52
C THR A 42 14.22 16.90 5.63
N ASN A 43 13.14 17.36 5.02
CA ASN A 43 12.35 16.56 4.07
C ASN A 43 13.19 16.18 2.85
N ALA A 44 13.96 17.11 2.30
CA ALA A 44 14.86 16.85 1.18
C ALA A 44 16.01 15.90 1.55
N HIS A 45 16.58 16.02 2.75
CA HIS A 45 17.60 15.09 3.25
C HIS A 45 17.07 13.66 3.32
N LEU A 46 15.89 13.48 3.93
CA LEU A 46 15.24 12.16 4.04
C LEU A 46 14.74 11.62 2.69
N LEU A 47 14.53 12.47 1.69
CA LEU A 47 14.27 12.05 0.32
C LEU A 47 15.55 11.57 -0.38
N ARG A 48 16.67 12.27 -0.18
CA ARG A 48 17.98 11.91 -0.76
C ARG A 48 18.50 10.58 -0.23
N PHE A 49 18.31 10.33 1.07
CA PHE A 49 18.90 9.20 1.78
C PHE A 49 17.84 8.42 2.55
N ASP A 50 17.71 7.17 2.22
CA ASP A 50 16.77 6.27 2.87
C ASP A 50 17.47 5.00 3.32
N SER A 51 17.29 4.63 4.60
CA SER A 51 17.98 3.48 5.18
C SER A 51 17.51 2.14 4.60
N VAL A 52 16.30 2.11 4.01
CA VAL A 52 15.68 0.92 3.43
C VAL A 52 15.84 0.90 1.91
N HIS A 53 15.50 2.01 1.25
CA HIS A 53 15.47 2.11 -0.22
C HIS A 53 16.74 2.73 -0.81
N GLY A 54 17.72 3.11 0.03
CA GLY A 54 19.00 3.65 -0.42
C GLY A 54 18.92 5.08 -0.94
N ARG A 55 19.92 5.48 -1.70
CA ARG A 55 19.99 6.84 -2.26
C ARG A 55 18.97 7.04 -3.35
N PHE A 56 18.32 8.22 -3.32
CA PHE A 56 17.42 8.62 -4.40
C PHE A 56 18.23 8.88 -5.68
N PRO A 57 17.84 8.34 -6.84
CA PRO A 57 18.66 8.42 -8.05
C PRO A 57 18.63 9.80 -8.74
N ALA A 58 17.65 10.66 -8.39
CA ALA A 58 17.55 11.99 -8.97
C ALA A 58 18.22 13.04 -8.07
N GLU A 59 18.73 14.12 -8.69
CA GLU A 59 19.21 15.29 -7.95
C GLU A 59 18.02 15.96 -7.23
N VAL A 60 18.22 16.34 -5.97
CA VAL A 60 17.23 17.05 -5.15
C VAL A 60 17.72 18.45 -4.85
N LYS A 61 17.11 19.45 -5.45
CA LYS A 61 17.37 20.89 -5.19
C LYS A 61 16.32 21.45 -4.26
N THR A 62 16.70 22.40 -3.44
CA THR A 62 15.81 23.05 -2.46
C THR A 62 15.90 24.55 -2.55
N THR A 63 14.81 25.22 -2.23
CA THR A 63 14.73 26.62 -1.81
C THR A 63 14.15 26.66 -0.40
N GLU A 64 13.80 27.83 0.11
CA GLU A 64 13.12 27.96 1.40
C GLU A 64 11.73 27.28 1.40
N THR A 65 11.07 27.19 0.25
CA THR A 65 9.68 26.74 0.13
C THR A 65 9.45 25.67 -0.93
N THR A 66 10.50 25.17 -1.59
CA THR A 66 10.34 24.19 -2.67
C THR A 66 11.34 23.04 -2.61
N ILE A 67 10.95 21.90 -3.18
CA ILE A 67 11.81 20.77 -3.51
C ILE A 67 11.69 20.53 -5.02
N ASP A 68 12.80 20.42 -5.74
CA ASP A 68 12.82 20.04 -7.16
C ASP A 68 13.63 18.74 -7.33
N VAL A 69 13.01 17.77 -7.99
CA VAL A 69 13.59 16.44 -8.28
C VAL A 69 13.84 16.25 -9.79
N GLY A 70 14.04 17.35 -10.52
CA GLY A 70 14.29 17.35 -11.95
C GLY A 70 13.02 17.40 -12.83
N ARG A 71 11.86 17.75 -12.22
CA ARG A 71 10.58 17.94 -12.93
C ARG A 71 9.95 19.31 -12.69
N GLY A 72 10.70 20.23 -12.13
CA GLY A 72 10.24 21.53 -11.69
C GLY A 72 9.96 21.59 -10.19
N PRO A 73 9.79 22.81 -9.65
CA PRO A 73 9.63 23.03 -8.23
C PRO A 73 8.30 22.46 -7.72
N ILE A 74 8.36 21.70 -6.63
CA ILE A 74 7.21 21.21 -5.86
C ILE A 74 7.09 22.13 -4.65
N GLU A 75 5.96 22.78 -4.49
CA GLU A 75 5.70 23.68 -3.34
C GLU A 75 5.62 22.86 -2.04
N VAL A 76 6.31 23.35 -1.00
CA VAL A 76 6.32 22.71 0.32
C VAL A 76 5.70 23.63 1.36
N SER A 77 4.72 23.15 2.09
CA SER A 77 4.07 23.81 3.21
C SER A 77 4.25 23.02 4.51
N ALA A 78 4.10 23.71 5.65
CA ALA A 78 4.20 23.14 6.99
C ALA A 78 2.96 23.51 7.82
N ILE A 79 1.78 23.09 7.35
CA ILE A 79 0.48 23.47 7.89
C ILE A 79 -0.21 22.25 8.49
N ARG A 80 -0.64 22.37 9.74
CA ARG A 80 -1.26 21.26 10.48
C ARG A 80 -2.72 21.02 10.08
N ASN A 81 -3.46 22.08 9.83
CA ASN A 81 -4.86 22.00 9.47
C ASN A 81 -5.02 21.95 7.95
N PRO A 82 -5.54 20.85 7.36
CA PRO A 82 -5.70 20.75 5.90
C PRO A 82 -6.58 21.81 5.27
N ALA A 83 -7.51 22.39 6.00
CA ALA A 83 -8.37 23.47 5.50
C ALA A 83 -7.61 24.79 5.22
N GLU A 84 -6.42 24.96 5.76
CA GLU A 84 -5.57 26.15 5.61
C GLU A 84 -4.46 25.97 4.54
N LEU A 85 -4.38 24.77 3.92
CA LEU A 85 -3.38 24.48 2.88
C LEU A 85 -3.58 25.41 1.68
N PRO A 86 -2.50 26.01 1.12
CA PRO A 86 -2.60 26.96 0.02
C PRO A 86 -2.80 26.28 -1.34
N TRP A 87 -3.38 25.11 -1.36
CA TRP A 87 -3.51 24.27 -2.55
C TRP A 87 -4.71 24.68 -3.37
N LYS A 88 -4.51 24.85 -4.68
CA LYS A 88 -5.56 25.17 -5.65
C LYS A 88 -5.39 24.28 -6.88
N HIS A 89 -6.50 23.84 -7.46
CA HIS A 89 -6.51 23.04 -8.70
C HIS A 89 -5.73 21.72 -8.56
N ILE A 90 -5.87 21.03 -7.41
CA ILE A 90 -5.35 19.69 -7.18
C ILE A 90 -6.40 18.67 -7.62
N ASP A 91 -6.01 17.78 -8.53
CA ASP A 91 -6.91 16.71 -8.99
C ASP A 91 -7.11 15.68 -7.87
N VAL A 92 -6.02 15.22 -7.26
CA VAL A 92 -6.08 14.24 -6.16
C VAL A 92 -5.12 14.62 -5.04
N VAL A 93 -5.60 14.75 -3.82
CA VAL A 93 -4.77 14.77 -2.62
C VAL A 93 -4.47 13.34 -2.20
N MET A 94 -3.21 13.01 -2.04
CA MET A 94 -2.75 11.78 -1.39
C MET A 94 -2.57 12.04 0.10
N GLU A 95 -3.51 11.55 0.90
CA GLU A 95 -3.50 11.69 2.36
C GLU A 95 -2.60 10.62 2.97
N CYS A 96 -1.37 11.00 3.29
CA CYS A 96 -0.30 10.11 3.77
C CYS A 96 0.12 10.37 5.22
N THR A 97 -0.64 11.16 6.00
CA THR A 97 -0.31 11.44 7.40
C THR A 97 -0.65 10.28 8.34
N GLY A 98 -1.59 9.43 7.96
CA GLY A 98 -2.19 8.41 8.84
C GLY A 98 -3.14 8.98 9.89
N ILE A 99 -3.42 10.29 9.87
CA ILE A 99 -4.29 11.01 10.83
C ILE A 99 -5.70 11.18 10.26
N PHE A 100 -5.81 11.68 9.03
CA PHE A 100 -7.09 11.98 8.39
C PHE A 100 -7.57 10.78 7.57
N THR A 101 -7.97 9.71 8.28
CA THR A 101 -8.33 8.41 7.67
C THR A 101 -9.83 8.18 7.53
N SER A 102 -10.67 9.20 7.77
CA SER A 102 -12.12 9.12 7.56
C SER A 102 -12.58 10.04 6.45
N LYS A 103 -13.71 9.69 5.82
CA LYS A 103 -14.35 10.57 4.82
C LYS A 103 -14.64 11.95 5.39
N GLU A 104 -15.10 12.02 6.64
CA GLU A 104 -15.36 13.26 7.36
C GLU A 104 -14.10 14.12 7.48
N ALA A 105 -13.00 13.54 7.96
CA ALA A 105 -11.74 14.26 8.12
C ALA A 105 -11.17 14.76 6.78
N CYS A 106 -11.41 14.04 5.69
CA CYS A 106 -10.98 14.41 4.34
C CYS A 106 -11.77 15.58 3.74
N GLN A 107 -12.92 15.98 4.31
CA GLN A 107 -13.70 17.12 3.82
C GLN A 107 -12.90 18.43 3.82
N ALA A 108 -11.93 18.58 4.73
CA ALA A 108 -11.05 19.74 4.79
C ALA A 108 -10.26 19.94 3.47
N HIS A 109 -9.79 18.87 2.85
CA HIS A 109 -9.10 18.93 1.56
C HIS A 109 -10.02 19.31 0.41
N LEU A 110 -11.26 18.79 0.43
CA LEU A 110 -12.26 19.12 -0.60
C LEU A 110 -12.72 20.56 -0.50
N ALA A 111 -12.96 21.06 0.73
CA ALA A 111 -13.32 22.46 0.99
C ALA A 111 -12.20 23.41 0.56
N ASN A 112 -10.95 22.99 0.57
CA ASN A 112 -9.79 23.76 0.14
C ASN A 112 -9.57 23.77 -1.39
N GLY A 113 -10.43 23.11 -2.17
CA GLY A 113 -10.43 23.13 -3.63
C GLY A 113 -9.75 21.94 -4.32
N SER A 114 -9.46 20.86 -3.60
CA SER A 114 -9.04 19.60 -4.20
C SER A 114 -10.25 18.83 -4.74
N SER A 115 -10.10 18.19 -5.90
CA SER A 115 -11.23 17.48 -6.52
C SER A 115 -11.52 16.15 -5.84
N ARG A 116 -10.48 15.45 -5.40
CA ARG A 116 -10.57 14.10 -4.80
C ARG A 116 -9.52 13.89 -3.72
N VAL A 117 -9.75 12.90 -2.84
CA VAL A 117 -8.80 12.50 -1.81
C VAL A 117 -8.58 10.98 -1.87
N LEU A 118 -7.30 10.56 -1.90
CA LEU A 118 -6.88 9.18 -1.80
C LEU A 118 -6.17 8.96 -0.46
N ILE A 119 -6.76 8.14 0.41
CA ILE A 119 -6.23 7.83 1.73
C ILE A 119 -5.24 6.67 1.63
N SER A 120 -4.02 6.83 2.15
CA SER A 120 -2.95 5.82 2.17
C SER A 120 -3.08 4.82 3.34
N ALA A 121 -4.28 4.54 3.77
CA ALA A 121 -4.62 3.66 4.88
C ALA A 121 -6.04 3.11 4.71
N PRO A 122 -6.48 2.10 5.50
CA PRO A 122 -7.88 1.74 5.60
C PRO A 122 -8.72 2.96 5.97
N GLY A 123 -9.67 3.33 5.09
CA GLY A 123 -10.51 4.52 5.25
C GLY A 123 -11.82 4.20 5.97
N LYS A 124 -12.16 5.01 6.98
CA LYS A 124 -13.48 4.95 7.62
C LYS A 124 -14.49 5.72 6.77
N ASP A 125 -15.59 5.06 6.41
CA ASP A 125 -16.70 5.64 5.64
C ASP A 125 -16.27 6.25 4.28
N ALA A 126 -15.13 5.81 3.71
CA ALA A 126 -14.70 6.18 2.38
C ALA A 126 -15.75 5.75 1.34
N ASP A 127 -15.89 6.51 0.24
CA ASP A 127 -16.83 6.18 -0.83
C ASP A 127 -16.54 4.79 -1.42
N LYS A 128 -15.24 4.44 -1.48
CA LYS A 128 -14.78 3.14 -1.94
C LYS A 128 -13.43 2.77 -1.36
N THR A 129 -13.23 1.48 -1.12
CA THR A 129 -11.91 0.90 -0.84
C THR A 129 -11.42 0.22 -2.11
N ILE A 130 -10.25 0.63 -2.60
CA ILE A 130 -9.67 0.16 -3.86
C ILE A 130 -8.39 -0.61 -3.60
N VAL A 131 -8.27 -1.75 -4.25
CA VAL A 131 -7.02 -2.46 -4.52
C VAL A 131 -6.81 -2.47 -6.03
N PHE A 132 -5.81 -1.74 -6.48
CA PHE A 132 -5.53 -1.61 -7.91
C PHE A 132 -5.20 -2.98 -8.53
N GLY A 133 -5.74 -3.26 -9.71
CA GLY A 133 -5.68 -4.57 -10.36
C GLY A 133 -6.83 -5.51 -9.97
N VAL A 134 -7.52 -5.26 -8.86
CA VAL A 134 -8.61 -6.12 -8.36
C VAL A 134 -9.99 -5.50 -8.58
N ASN A 135 -10.20 -4.26 -8.17
CA ASN A 135 -11.50 -3.58 -8.27
C ASN A 135 -11.40 -2.10 -8.69
N HIS A 136 -10.27 -1.66 -9.22
CA HIS A 136 -10.08 -0.25 -9.64
C HIS A 136 -10.99 0.14 -10.82
N ASP A 137 -11.42 -0.84 -11.61
CA ASP A 137 -12.39 -0.69 -12.69
C ASP A 137 -13.80 -0.33 -12.20
N LYS A 138 -14.07 -0.53 -10.91
CA LYS A 138 -15.33 -0.15 -10.26
C LYS A 138 -15.36 1.30 -9.78
N LEU A 139 -14.26 2.06 -9.96
CA LEU A 139 -14.24 3.49 -9.65
C LEU A 139 -15.21 4.25 -10.56
N THR A 140 -15.91 5.22 -9.98
CA THR A 140 -16.85 6.10 -10.69
C THR A 140 -16.52 7.56 -10.41
N LYS A 141 -17.09 8.47 -11.18
CA LYS A 141 -16.96 9.91 -10.95
C LYS A 141 -17.53 10.39 -9.59
N ASN A 142 -18.36 9.58 -8.96
CA ASN A 142 -18.97 9.90 -7.66
C ASN A 142 -18.10 9.46 -6.46
N ASP A 143 -17.04 8.69 -6.69
CA ASP A 143 -16.12 8.24 -5.65
C ASP A 143 -15.09 9.35 -5.40
N ILE A 144 -15.35 10.20 -4.43
CA ILE A 144 -14.58 11.42 -4.14
C ILE A 144 -13.48 11.15 -3.11
N VAL A 145 -13.81 10.45 -2.02
CA VAL A 145 -12.87 10.05 -0.98
C VAL A 145 -12.67 8.54 -1.06
N VAL A 146 -11.50 8.12 -1.49
CA VAL A 146 -11.18 6.72 -1.75
C VAL A 146 -10.07 6.25 -0.81
N SER A 147 -10.20 5.04 -0.30
CA SER A 147 -9.13 4.37 0.46
C SER A 147 -8.34 3.44 -0.45
N ASN A 148 -7.01 3.51 -0.39
CA ASN A 148 -6.12 2.53 -1.05
C ASN A 148 -5.94 1.25 -0.22
N ALA A 149 -6.80 0.98 0.76
CA ALA A 149 -6.71 -0.12 1.71
C ALA A 149 -5.39 -0.11 2.52
N SER A 150 -4.94 -1.27 2.97
CA SER A 150 -3.62 -1.46 3.59
C SER A 150 -2.65 -2.16 2.64
N CYS A 151 -1.35 -2.09 2.93
CA CYS A 151 -0.32 -2.85 2.19
C CYS A 151 -0.61 -4.37 2.21
N THR A 152 -1.02 -4.91 3.35
CA THR A 152 -1.39 -6.33 3.50
C THR A 152 -2.63 -6.68 2.67
N THR A 153 -3.66 -5.81 2.64
CA THR A 153 -4.84 -6.03 1.80
C THR A 153 -4.48 -5.98 0.30
N ASN A 154 -3.56 -5.09 -0.09
CA ASN A 154 -3.03 -5.02 -1.45
C ASN A 154 -2.25 -6.28 -1.85
N CYS A 155 -1.54 -6.91 -0.91
CA CYS A 155 -0.89 -8.21 -1.15
C CYS A 155 -1.89 -9.35 -1.26
N LEU A 156 -2.80 -9.47 -0.31
CA LEU A 156 -3.71 -10.61 -0.19
C LEU A 156 -4.78 -10.63 -1.29
N SER A 157 -5.36 -9.47 -1.66
CA SER A 157 -6.52 -9.41 -2.54
C SER A 157 -6.29 -9.95 -3.96
N PRO A 158 -5.19 -9.64 -4.67
CA PRO A 158 -4.96 -10.21 -6.00
C PRO A 158 -4.79 -11.73 -5.96
N VAL A 159 -4.08 -12.25 -4.95
CA VAL A 159 -3.92 -13.70 -4.77
C VAL A 159 -5.25 -14.36 -4.44
N ALA A 160 -6.00 -13.79 -3.48
CA ALA A 160 -7.31 -14.31 -3.09
C ALA A 160 -8.32 -14.31 -4.26
N LYS A 161 -8.26 -13.26 -5.12
CA LYS A 161 -9.08 -13.20 -6.33
C LYS A 161 -8.77 -14.37 -7.27
N VAL A 162 -7.50 -14.56 -7.63
CA VAL A 162 -7.08 -15.63 -8.54
C VAL A 162 -7.48 -17.01 -8.00
N LEU A 163 -7.20 -17.25 -6.72
CA LEU A 163 -7.53 -18.55 -6.09
C LEU A 163 -9.02 -18.76 -5.97
N ASN A 164 -9.80 -17.73 -5.64
CA ASN A 164 -11.26 -17.86 -5.56
C ASN A 164 -11.88 -18.09 -6.94
N ASP A 165 -11.37 -17.44 -7.98
CA ASP A 165 -11.86 -17.62 -9.36
C ASP A 165 -11.51 -19.02 -9.90
N ALA A 166 -10.31 -19.55 -9.59
CA ALA A 166 -9.84 -20.84 -10.10
C ALA A 166 -10.41 -22.06 -9.37
N ILE A 167 -10.37 -22.05 -8.03
CA ILE A 167 -10.69 -23.23 -7.21
C ILE A 167 -11.76 -22.97 -6.14
N GLY A 168 -12.10 -21.70 -5.92
CA GLY A 168 -12.98 -21.24 -4.86
C GLY A 168 -12.35 -21.28 -3.47
N ILE A 169 -12.60 -20.27 -2.66
CA ILE A 169 -12.22 -20.22 -1.25
C ILE A 169 -13.49 -20.42 -0.41
N GLN A 170 -13.50 -21.49 0.40
CA GLN A 170 -14.59 -21.74 1.34
C GLN A 170 -14.44 -20.87 2.59
N LYS A 171 -13.27 -20.91 3.21
CA LYS A 171 -12.85 -20.10 4.36
C LYS A 171 -11.32 -20.13 4.45
N GLY A 172 -10.74 -19.15 5.12
CA GLY A 172 -9.28 -19.12 5.32
C GLY A 172 -8.85 -18.25 6.48
N PHE A 173 -7.65 -18.51 6.97
CA PHE A 173 -7.03 -17.71 8.02
C PHE A 173 -5.64 -17.27 7.58
N MET A 174 -5.39 -15.97 7.64
CA MET A 174 -4.14 -15.35 7.22
C MET A 174 -3.32 -14.93 8.44
N THR A 175 -2.04 -15.25 8.42
CA THR A 175 -1.05 -14.62 9.31
C THR A 175 -0.13 -13.76 8.45
N THR A 176 -0.10 -12.45 8.68
CA THR A 176 0.98 -11.66 8.10
C THR A 176 2.14 -11.56 9.07
N ILE A 177 3.31 -12.04 8.62
CA ILE A 177 4.60 -11.81 9.29
C ILE A 177 5.10 -10.47 8.71
N HIS A 178 4.98 -9.42 9.53
CA HIS A 178 5.07 -8.05 9.05
C HIS A 178 6.28 -7.32 9.61
N SER A 179 7.01 -6.61 8.78
CA SER A 179 8.04 -5.69 9.22
C SER A 179 7.49 -4.67 10.21
N TYR A 180 8.34 -4.12 11.08
CA TYR A 180 7.91 -3.00 11.91
C TYR A 180 7.67 -1.74 11.07
N THR A 181 6.81 -0.86 11.54
CA THR A 181 6.44 0.37 10.85
C THR A 181 6.60 1.58 11.78
N GLY A 182 6.51 2.80 11.24
CA GLY A 182 6.78 4.03 11.97
C GLY A 182 5.85 4.33 13.17
N ASP A 183 4.80 3.54 13.36
CA ASP A 183 3.95 3.57 14.55
C ASP A 183 4.55 2.81 15.75
N GLN A 184 5.57 1.99 15.52
CA GLN A 184 6.23 1.19 16.55
C GLN A 184 7.50 1.87 17.07
N PRO A 185 7.70 1.95 18.40
CA PRO A 185 8.85 2.61 18.98
C PRO A 185 10.12 1.76 18.89
N THR A 186 11.28 2.42 18.95
CA THR A 186 12.58 1.75 19.06
C THR A 186 12.80 1.14 20.45
N LEU A 187 12.30 1.79 21.50
CA LEU A 187 12.30 1.31 22.89
C LEU A 187 10.88 1.39 23.45
N ASP A 188 10.63 0.63 24.52
CA ASP A 188 9.32 0.56 25.20
C ASP A 188 8.80 1.97 25.53
N THR A 189 7.59 2.30 25.08
CA THR A 189 6.95 3.58 25.34
C THR A 189 5.42 3.47 25.26
N MET A 190 4.75 4.56 25.62
CA MET A 190 3.27 4.61 25.63
C MET A 190 2.71 4.37 24.23
N HIS A 191 1.82 3.39 24.13
CA HIS A 191 1.04 3.08 22.94
C HIS A 191 -0.31 2.50 23.37
N LYS A 192 -1.39 2.77 22.63
CA LYS A 192 -2.73 2.27 22.95
C LYS A 192 -2.87 0.75 22.79
N ASP A 193 -2.09 0.14 21.92
CA ASP A 193 -1.90 -1.31 21.83
C ASP A 193 -0.67 -1.68 22.66
N LEU A 194 -0.85 -2.39 23.77
CA LEU A 194 0.22 -2.75 24.70
C LEU A 194 1.29 -3.66 24.07
N TYR A 195 0.94 -4.47 23.08
CA TYR A 195 1.93 -5.25 22.33
C TYR A 195 2.82 -4.34 21.51
N ARG A 196 2.27 -3.34 20.80
CA ARG A 196 3.02 -2.37 20.02
C ARG A 196 3.77 -1.32 20.84
N ALA A 197 3.52 -1.28 22.16
CA ALA A 197 4.28 -0.44 23.08
C ALA A 197 5.74 -0.91 23.26
N ARG A 198 6.07 -2.12 22.82
CA ARG A 198 7.36 -2.76 23.03
C ARG A 198 8.33 -2.47 21.88
N ALA A 199 9.63 -2.62 22.17
CA ALA A 199 10.73 -2.35 21.25
C ALA A 199 10.61 -3.16 19.94
N ALA A 200 10.39 -2.46 18.84
CA ALA A 200 10.09 -3.04 17.53
C ALA A 200 11.21 -3.91 16.97
N ALA A 201 12.47 -3.53 17.20
CA ALA A 201 13.64 -4.19 16.64
C ALA A 201 14.19 -5.35 17.51
N LEU A 202 13.52 -5.68 18.63
CA LEU A 202 13.98 -6.71 19.56
C LEU A 202 13.06 -7.93 19.66
N SER A 203 11.77 -7.77 19.35
CA SER A 203 10.77 -8.78 19.68
C SER A 203 9.87 -9.12 18.49
N MET A 204 9.38 -10.35 18.46
CA MET A 204 8.21 -10.73 17.65
C MET A 204 6.95 -10.30 18.42
N ILE A 205 6.11 -9.48 17.81
CA ILE A 205 4.99 -8.81 18.47
C ILE A 205 3.67 -9.26 17.82
N PRO A 206 2.85 -10.07 18.50
CA PRO A 206 1.51 -10.41 18.01
C PRO A 206 0.60 -9.19 18.10
N THR A 207 -0.18 -8.92 17.06
CA THR A 207 -1.13 -7.82 17.03
C THR A 207 -2.29 -8.12 16.10
N SER A 208 -3.38 -7.40 16.27
CA SER A 208 -4.53 -7.50 15.38
C SER A 208 -4.27 -6.87 14.02
N THR A 209 -4.98 -7.34 13.00
CA THR A 209 -5.06 -6.71 11.69
C THR A 209 -6.46 -6.85 11.12
N GLY A 210 -6.96 -5.79 10.49
CA GLY A 210 -8.21 -5.83 9.72
C GLY A 210 -8.02 -6.20 8.25
N ALA A 211 -6.78 -6.49 7.84
CA ALA A 211 -6.45 -6.63 6.41
C ALA A 211 -7.17 -7.80 5.72
N ALA A 212 -7.33 -8.94 6.38
CA ALA A 212 -8.04 -10.08 5.82
C ALA A 212 -9.55 -9.81 5.69
N LYS A 213 -10.16 -9.18 6.69
CA LYS A 213 -11.59 -8.77 6.63
C LYS A 213 -11.82 -7.70 5.56
N ALA A 214 -10.85 -6.81 5.36
CA ALA A 214 -10.94 -5.77 4.33
C ALA A 214 -10.94 -6.32 2.89
N VAL A 215 -10.49 -7.57 2.68
CA VAL A 215 -10.64 -8.24 1.37
C VAL A 215 -12.11 -8.33 0.98
N GLY A 216 -13.03 -8.53 1.92
CA GLY A 216 -14.47 -8.55 1.66
C GLY A 216 -15.05 -7.22 1.16
N LEU A 217 -14.39 -6.08 1.41
CA LEU A 217 -14.78 -4.78 0.86
C LEU A 217 -14.41 -4.65 -0.63
N VAL A 218 -13.38 -5.37 -1.05
CA VAL A 218 -12.81 -5.34 -2.41
C VAL A 218 -13.37 -6.47 -3.27
N LEU A 219 -13.55 -7.65 -2.65
CA LEU A 219 -14.11 -8.88 -3.22
C LEU A 219 -15.31 -9.32 -2.38
N PRO A 220 -16.52 -8.81 -2.65
CA PRO A 220 -17.72 -9.09 -1.84
C PRO A 220 -18.04 -10.58 -1.68
N GLU A 221 -17.68 -11.41 -2.65
CA GLU A 221 -17.83 -12.88 -2.64
C GLU A 221 -16.98 -13.57 -1.57
N LEU A 222 -15.96 -12.89 -1.04
CA LEU A 222 -15.11 -13.35 0.07
C LEU A 222 -15.48 -12.72 1.42
N ASN A 223 -16.52 -11.90 1.47
CA ASN A 223 -16.95 -11.29 2.73
C ASN A 223 -17.28 -12.35 3.79
N GLY A 224 -16.68 -12.22 4.97
CA GLY A 224 -16.85 -13.15 6.08
C GLY A 224 -16.11 -14.49 5.94
N LYS A 225 -15.37 -14.73 4.85
CA LYS A 225 -14.65 -16.00 4.63
C LYS A 225 -13.19 -15.95 5.06
N LEU A 226 -12.61 -14.78 5.17
CA LEU A 226 -11.22 -14.58 5.54
C LEU A 226 -11.12 -13.79 6.85
N ASP A 227 -10.30 -14.28 7.77
CA ASP A 227 -9.86 -13.58 8.97
C ASP A 227 -8.35 -13.71 9.13
N GLY A 228 -7.76 -13.01 10.09
CA GLY A 228 -6.31 -13.12 10.27
C GLY A 228 -5.76 -12.28 11.40
N VAL A 229 -4.47 -12.49 11.62
CA VAL A 229 -3.65 -11.80 12.64
C VAL A 229 -2.35 -11.31 12.01
N ALA A 230 -1.63 -10.46 12.73
CA ALA A 230 -0.29 -10.02 12.36
C ALA A 230 0.72 -10.41 13.44
N ILE A 231 1.91 -10.81 13.02
CA ILE A 231 3.10 -10.91 13.87
C ILE A 231 4.11 -9.91 13.33
N ARG A 232 4.40 -8.86 14.10
CA ARG A 232 5.47 -7.91 13.77
C ARG A 232 6.81 -8.52 14.15
N VAL A 233 7.79 -8.38 13.26
CA VAL A 233 9.13 -8.97 13.41
C VAL A 233 10.21 -7.90 13.33
N PRO A 234 11.42 -8.14 13.89
CA PRO A 234 12.56 -7.21 13.85
C PRO A 234 13.19 -7.07 12.45
N THR A 235 12.39 -6.72 11.47
CA THR A 235 12.76 -6.54 10.06
C THR A 235 12.27 -5.18 9.60
N PRO A 236 13.13 -4.33 8.99
CA PRO A 236 12.78 -2.94 8.68
C PRO A 236 11.81 -2.80 7.51
N ASN A 237 11.81 -3.75 6.58
CA ASN A 237 10.95 -3.73 5.39
C ASN A 237 10.77 -5.13 4.82
N VAL A 238 9.79 -5.29 3.96
CA VAL A 238 9.28 -6.52 3.37
C VAL A 238 8.56 -7.39 4.39
N SER A 239 7.33 -7.67 4.07
CA SER A 239 6.40 -8.49 4.84
C SER A 239 5.93 -9.67 4.01
N VAL A 240 5.30 -10.64 4.65
CA VAL A 240 4.77 -11.82 3.98
C VAL A 240 3.38 -12.17 4.50
N VAL A 241 2.51 -12.57 3.59
CA VAL A 241 1.22 -13.20 3.88
C VAL A 241 1.40 -14.71 3.85
N ASP A 242 1.07 -15.38 4.93
CA ASP A 242 0.89 -16.83 5.04
C ASP A 242 -0.63 -17.09 5.16
N LEU A 243 -1.23 -17.61 4.10
CA LEU A 243 -2.65 -17.90 4.05
C LEU A 243 -2.86 -19.41 4.04
N VAL A 244 -3.61 -19.89 5.04
CA VAL A 244 -4.17 -21.24 5.05
C VAL A 244 -5.66 -21.14 4.74
N PHE A 245 -6.15 -21.92 3.77
CA PHE A 245 -7.54 -21.88 3.38
C PHE A 245 -8.06 -23.25 2.93
N GLU A 246 -9.36 -23.43 3.03
CA GLU A 246 -10.08 -24.57 2.49
C GLU A 246 -10.61 -24.22 1.10
N ALA A 247 -10.22 -24.98 0.08
CA ALA A 247 -10.75 -24.86 -1.28
C ALA A 247 -12.16 -25.44 -1.36
N LYS A 248 -13.00 -24.91 -2.25
CA LYS A 248 -14.36 -25.43 -2.47
C LYS A 248 -14.39 -26.79 -3.16
N ARG A 249 -13.33 -27.16 -3.83
CA ARG A 249 -13.14 -28.43 -4.52
C ARG A 249 -11.72 -28.93 -4.35
N ASP A 250 -11.48 -30.16 -4.68
CA ASP A 250 -10.13 -30.74 -4.69
C ASP A 250 -9.28 -29.99 -5.73
N THR A 251 -8.02 -29.79 -5.37
CA THR A 251 -7.02 -29.07 -6.16
C THR A 251 -5.63 -29.67 -5.94
N THR A 252 -4.64 -29.18 -6.69
CA THR A 252 -3.23 -29.56 -6.57
C THR A 252 -2.33 -28.33 -6.49
N VAL A 253 -1.08 -28.54 -6.10
CA VAL A 253 -0.05 -27.50 -6.10
C VAL A 253 0.13 -26.92 -7.51
N GLU A 254 0.17 -27.78 -8.51
CA GLU A 254 0.38 -27.42 -9.91
C GLU A 254 -0.77 -26.53 -10.43
N GLU A 255 -2.02 -26.84 -10.06
CA GLU A 255 -3.18 -26.04 -10.44
C GLU A 255 -3.14 -24.65 -9.80
N ILE A 256 -2.85 -24.55 -8.51
CA ILE A 256 -2.73 -23.29 -7.79
C ILE A 256 -1.60 -22.45 -8.43
N ASN A 257 -0.42 -23.02 -8.58
CA ASN A 257 0.73 -22.31 -9.13
C ASN A 257 0.51 -21.91 -10.59
N GLY A 258 -0.16 -22.75 -11.37
CA GLY A 258 -0.54 -22.45 -12.76
C GLY A 258 -1.48 -21.27 -12.86
N ALA A 259 -2.55 -21.24 -12.06
CA ALA A 259 -3.50 -20.12 -12.04
C ALA A 259 -2.83 -18.79 -11.66
N ILE A 260 -1.91 -18.81 -10.67
CA ILE A 260 -1.15 -17.63 -10.27
C ILE A 260 -0.22 -17.16 -11.40
N ARG A 261 0.51 -18.09 -12.04
CA ARG A 261 1.43 -17.77 -13.14
C ARG A 261 0.68 -17.12 -14.30
N ASP A 262 -0.44 -17.69 -14.70
CA ASP A 262 -1.28 -17.18 -15.79
C ASP A 262 -1.80 -15.76 -15.48
N ALA A 263 -2.26 -15.52 -14.26
CA ALA A 263 -2.72 -14.19 -13.84
C ALA A 263 -1.59 -13.16 -13.80
N ALA A 264 -0.42 -13.54 -13.27
CA ALA A 264 0.75 -12.66 -13.15
C ALA A 264 1.33 -12.27 -14.53
N GLN A 265 1.29 -13.18 -15.48
CA GLN A 265 1.71 -12.93 -16.87
C GLN A 265 0.62 -12.27 -17.72
N GLY A 266 -0.63 -12.37 -17.28
CA GLY A 266 -1.83 -11.86 -17.93
C GLY A 266 -2.36 -10.55 -17.33
N HIS A 267 -3.60 -10.61 -16.84
CA HIS A 267 -4.38 -9.43 -16.42
C HIS A 267 -3.89 -8.76 -15.13
N LEU A 268 -3.07 -9.44 -14.33
CA LEU A 268 -2.43 -8.88 -13.13
C LEU A 268 -0.94 -8.55 -13.32
N ARG A 269 -0.48 -8.48 -14.56
CA ARG A 269 0.91 -8.14 -14.88
C ARG A 269 1.30 -6.81 -14.25
N GLY A 270 2.43 -6.79 -13.49
CA GLY A 270 2.92 -5.62 -12.75
C GLY A 270 2.22 -5.36 -11.41
N ILE A 271 1.17 -6.15 -11.09
CA ILE A 271 0.47 -6.13 -9.81
C ILE A 271 0.81 -7.37 -8.99
N LEU A 272 0.68 -8.54 -9.60
CA LEU A 272 1.05 -9.83 -9.05
C LEU A 272 2.31 -10.33 -9.75
N GLY A 273 3.34 -10.63 -8.97
CA GLY A 273 4.53 -11.34 -9.39
C GLY A 273 4.57 -12.75 -8.81
N PHE A 274 5.57 -13.52 -9.18
CA PHE A 274 5.87 -14.81 -8.56
C PHE A 274 7.36 -15.11 -8.58
N THR A 275 7.80 -15.98 -7.69
CA THR A 275 9.16 -16.53 -7.65
C THR A 275 9.14 -18.05 -7.51
N GLU A 276 10.11 -18.70 -8.15
CA GLU A 276 10.40 -20.13 -8.05
C GLU A 276 11.73 -20.38 -7.34
N HIS A 277 12.40 -19.30 -6.90
CA HIS A 277 13.69 -19.36 -6.22
C HIS A 277 13.51 -19.39 -4.69
N PRO A 278 14.49 -19.92 -3.94
CA PRO A 278 14.47 -19.93 -2.48
C PRO A 278 14.80 -18.54 -1.90
N ASN A 279 13.97 -17.57 -2.22
CA ASN A 279 14.11 -16.17 -1.80
C ASN A 279 13.71 -15.95 -0.35
N VAL A 280 14.28 -14.89 0.23
CA VAL A 280 13.95 -14.39 1.58
C VAL A 280 13.52 -12.93 1.51
N SER A 281 13.07 -12.36 2.61
CA SER A 281 12.44 -11.03 2.62
C SER A 281 13.27 -9.93 1.95
N VAL A 282 14.59 -9.88 2.14
CA VAL A 282 15.45 -8.83 1.57
C VAL A 282 15.48 -8.82 0.05
N ASP A 283 15.22 -9.95 -0.60
CA ASP A 283 15.22 -10.08 -2.06
C ASP A 283 14.04 -9.33 -2.72
N PHE A 284 13.00 -9.01 -1.94
CA PHE A 284 11.82 -8.29 -2.40
C PHE A 284 11.84 -6.80 -1.99
N ASN A 285 12.95 -6.34 -1.41
CA ASN A 285 13.09 -4.92 -1.09
C ASN A 285 13.08 -4.09 -2.38
N HIS A 286 12.26 -3.05 -2.41
CA HIS A 286 12.08 -2.19 -3.58
C HIS A 286 11.37 -2.87 -4.77
N ASP A 287 10.66 -3.97 -4.53
CA ASP A 287 9.83 -4.62 -5.54
C ASP A 287 8.50 -3.86 -5.72
N PRO A 288 8.13 -3.43 -6.95
CA PRO A 288 6.94 -2.63 -7.20
C PRO A 288 5.64 -3.42 -7.22
N HIS A 289 5.67 -4.76 -7.21
CA HIS A 289 4.45 -5.56 -7.17
C HIS A 289 3.69 -5.39 -5.84
N SER A 290 2.38 -5.49 -5.90
CA SER A 290 1.55 -5.57 -4.69
C SER A 290 1.77 -6.87 -3.94
N SER A 291 2.12 -7.92 -4.65
CA SER A 291 2.22 -9.29 -4.14
C SER A 291 3.15 -10.10 -5.02
N VAL A 292 4.12 -10.81 -4.43
CA VAL A 292 5.00 -11.75 -5.14
C VAL A 292 4.80 -13.14 -4.55
N PHE A 293 4.09 -13.99 -5.28
CA PHE A 293 3.72 -15.33 -4.85
C PHE A 293 4.93 -16.28 -4.86
N HIS A 294 5.11 -17.04 -3.79
CA HIS A 294 6.23 -17.96 -3.62
C HIS A 294 5.83 -19.40 -3.99
N MET A 295 6.12 -19.80 -5.22
CA MET A 295 5.62 -21.05 -5.83
C MET A 295 6.00 -22.33 -5.07
N ASP A 296 7.24 -22.42 -4.56
CA ASP A 296 7.73 -23.62 -3.84
C ASP A 296 7.16 -23.74 -2.42
N GLN A 297 6.53 -22.68 -1.92
CA GLN A 297 5.89 -22.64 -0.60
C GLN A 297 4.40 -23.05 -0.64
N THR A 298 3.88 -23.37 -1.81
CA THR A 298 2.49 -23.87 -1.94
C THR A 298 2.40 -25.30 -1.41
N LYS A 299 1.41 -25.55 -0.56
CA LYS A 299 1.12 -26.89 -0.01
C LYS A 299 -0.37 -27.19 -0.15
N VAL A 300 -0.68 -28.43 -0.47
CA VAL A 300 -2.05 -28.95 -0.51
C VAL A 300 -2.09 -30.25 0.31
N MET A 301 -3.02 -30.30 1.27
CA MET A 301 -3.27 -31.47 2.12
C MET A 301 -4.68 -31.97 1.85
N GLU A 302 -4.84 -33.29 1.67
CA GLU A 302 -6.13 -33.95 1.45
C GLU A 302 -6.99 -33.28 0.34
N GLY A 303 -6.30 -32.76 -0.68
CA GLY A 303 -6.92 -32.12 -1.85
C GLY A 303 -7.53 -30.74 -1.60
N ARG A 304 -7.83 -30.35 -0.36
CA ARG A 304 -8.59 -29.10 -0.07
C ARG A 304 -7.95 -28.16 0.89
N MET A 305 -7.14 -28.62 1.83
CA MET A 305 -6.46 -27.75 2.76
C MET A 305 -5.21 -27.21 2.10
N CYS A 306 -5.25 -25.92 1.73
CA CYS A 306 -4.21 -25.24 0.99
C CYS A 306 -3.46 -24.24 1.87
N ARG A 307 -2.15 -24.14 1.68
CA ARG A 307 -1.33 -23.09 2.27
C ARG A 307 -0.52 -22.43 1.17
N ILE A 308 -0.52 -21.09 1.15
CA ILE A 308 0.27 -20.28 0.23
C ILE A 308 1.06 -19.21 0.97
N LEU A 309 2.14 -18.75 0.35
CA LEU A 309 2.98 -17.67 0.84
C LEU A 309 3.11 -16.59 -0.24
N SER A 310 2.95 -15.32 0.14
CA SER A 310 3.15 -14.21 -0.79
C SER A 310 3.85 -13.04 -0.12
N TRP A 311 4.93 -12.55 -0.75
CA TRP A 311 5.76 -11.46 -0.28
C TRP A 311 5.26 -10.11 -0.77
N TYR A 312 5.56 -9.06 -0.04
CA TYR A 312 5.30 -7.69 -0.47
C TYR A 312 6.24 -6.71 0.20
N ASP A 313 6.79 -5.80 -0.60
CA ASP A 313 7.39 -4.60 -0.03
C ASP A 313 6.26 -3.69 0.46
N ASN A 314 6.06 -3.66 1.77
CA ASN A 314 4.93 -2.96 2.40
C ASN A 314 4.99 -1.44 2.26
N GLU A 315 6.12 -0.88 1.84
CA GLU A 315 6.30 0.54 1.54
C GLU A 315 6.30 0.78 0.02
N TRP A 316 7.16 0.09 -0.73
CA TRP A 316 7.39 0.37 -2.15
C TRP A 316 6.25 -0.10 -3.05
N GLY A 317 5.83 -1.34 -2.91
CA GLY A 317 4.68 -1.87 -3.67
C GLY A 317 3.41 -1.05 -3.41
N PHE A 318 3.16 -0.72 -2.14
CA PHE A 318 2.02 0.11 -1.76
C PHE A 318 2.10 1.53 -2.32
N SER A 319 3.29 2.15 -2.34
CA SER A 319 3.51 3.50 -2.89
C SER A 319 3.29 3.55 -4.40
N ASN A 320 3.67 2.50 -5.13
CA ASN A 320 3.33 2.35 -6.55
C ASN A 320 1.81 2.29 -6.76
N ARG A 321 1.09 1.54 -5.93
CA ARG A 321 -0.39 1.47 -6.00
C ARG A 321 -1.08 2.78 -5.66
N MET A 322 -0.52 3.58 -4.76
CA MET A 322 -1.01 4.94 -4.50
C MET A 322 -0.99 5.79 -5.78
N ALA A 323 0.12 5.74 -6.52
CA ALA A 323 0.25 6.47 -7.78
C ALA A 323 -0.73 5.96 -8.86
N ASP A 324 -0.89 4.65 -8.98
CA ASP A 324 -1.81 4.04 -9.96
C ASP A 324 -3.27 4.39 -9.66
N THR A 325 -3.67 4.28 -8.39
CA THR A 325 -5.04 4.60 -7.96
C THR A 325 -5.33 6.10 -8.12
N ALA A 326 -4.37 6.98 -7.81
CA ALA A 326 -4.52 8.41 -8.01
C ALA A 326 -4.74 8.77 -9.48
N VAL A 327 -3.99 8.13 -10.39
CA VAL A 327 -4.19 8.33 -11.84
C VAL A 327 -5.57 7.82 -12.28
N ALA A 328 -6.00 6.65 -11.79
CA ALA A 328 -7.33 6.14 -12.10
C ALA A 328 -8.44 7.10 -11.63
N MET A 329 -8.30 7.66 -10.42
CA MET A 329 -9.23 8.66 -9.89
C MET A 329 -9.20 9.96 -10.70
N GLY A 330 -8.00 10.47 -11.03
CA GLY A 330 -7.83 11.71 -11.80
C GLY A 330 -8.43 11.66 -13.20
N LYS A 331 -8.42 10.49 -13.84
CA LYS A 331 -9.06 10.28 -15.16
C LYS A 331 -10.58 10.37 -15.15
N LEU A 332 -11.21 10.42 -13.98
CA LEU A 332 -12.66 10.51 -13.80
C LEU A 332 -13.14 11.94 -13.46
N ILE A 333 -12.24 12.91 -13.46
CA ILE A 333 -12.53 14.35 -13.23
C ILE A 333 -12.94 15.06 -14.56
#